data_fff02ae1854b8b73d0f07f5f1ddd7400
#
_entry.id   fff02ae1854b8b73d0f07f5f1ddd7400
#
_cell.length_a   1.000
_cell.length_b   1.000
_cell.length_c   1.000
_cell.angle_alpha   90.00
_cell.angle_beta   90.00
_cell.angle_gamma   90.00
#
_symmetry.space_group_name_H-M   'P 1'
#
loop_
_entity.id
_entity.type
_entity.pdbx_description
1 polymer ?
#
loop_
_entity_poly.entity_id
_entity_poly.type
_entity_poly.pdbx_seq_one_letter_code
_entity_poly.pdbx_strand_id
1 'polypeptide(L)'
;NDFAQTKQGNDTIFACWARYQAAVAQGHDAVNGTIGALLENDGTLAINQTVDAFVRNSPPVEIAAYAPLKGLPEFLDLAVTLALGDARGELENIGVHHTATASPGGSGALYLAAANFADRGSKVLLRDRHWGPYDGFLAGCDLGIETYPLLGSENSTVDIESILSGLENLAKQQSKVMSWLNDPAHNPTGLSLNAQDRRAVLQAFSDMAMAHE
;
A
#
# COMPACT_ATOMS: atom_id res chain seq x y z
N ASN A 1 -6.60 -0.79 -28.33
CA ASN A 1 -5.72 -1.31 -27.28
C ASN A 1 -6.43 -2.48 -26.58
N ASP A 2 -5.97 -3.70 -26.81
CA ASP A 2 -6.61 -4.94 -26.34
C ASP A 2 -6.78 -4.97 -24.81
N PHE A 3 -5.88 -4.34 -24.06
CA PHE A 3 -5.97 -4.22 -22.60
C PHE A 3 -7.23 -3.46 -22.15
N ALA A 4 -7.66 -2.44 -22.87
CA ALA A 4 -8.87 -1.68 -22.53
C ALA A 4 -10.16 -2.43 -22.92
N GLN A 5 -10.09 -3.33 -23.90
CA GLN A 5 -11.26 -4.09 -24.37
C GLN A 5 -11.53 -5.35 -23.55
N THR A 6 -10.51 -5.91 -22.89
CA THR A 6 -10.63 -7.13 -22.08
C THR A 6 -11.10 -6.89 -20.65
N LYS A 7 -11.14 -5.65 -20.19
CA LYS A 7 -11.60 -5.30 -18.83
C LYS A 7 -13.14 -5.26 -18.74
N GLN A 8 -13.79 -6.38 -18.98
CA GLN A 8 -15.20 -6.62 -18.62
C GLN A 8 -15.28 -7.16 -17.18
N GLY A 9 -14.98 -6.33 -16.20
CA GLY A 9 -15.18 -6.67 -14.80
C GLY A 9 -16.28 -5.78 -14.22
N ASN A 10 -17.34 -6.37 -13.71
CA ASN A 10 -18.22 -5.66 -12.79
C ASN A 10 -17.37 -5.28 -11.57
N ASP A 11 -17.30 -3.99 -11.27
CA ASP A 11 -16.67 -3.53 -10.03
C ASP A 11 -17.51 -4.04 -8.86
N THR A 12 -17.02 -5.09 -8.21
CA THR A 12 -17.73 -5.80 -7.15
C THR A 12 -18.03 -4.89 -5.95
N ILE A 13 -17.17 -3.89 -5.71
CA ILE A 13 -17.33 -2.93 -4.61
C ILE A 13 -18.52 -2.04 -4.87
N PHE A 14 -18.61 -1.43 -6.06
CA PHE A 14 -19.76 -0.59 -6.42
C PHE A 14 -21.05 -1.39 -6.56
N ALA A 15 -21.00 -2.64 -7.01
CA ALA A 15 -22.17 -3.51 -7.04
C ALA A 15 -22.68 -3.80 -5.61
N CYS A 16 -21.81 -4.08 -4.66
CA CYS A 16 -22.18 -4.24 -3.25
C CYS A 16 -22.71 -2.95 -2.64
N TRP A 17 -22.11 -1.82 -2.96
CA TRP A 17 -22.57 -0.51 -2.49
C TRP A 17 -23.99 -0.18 -3.01
N ALA A 18 -24.29 -0.47 -4.27
CA ALA A 18 -25.63 -0.31 -4.84
C ALA A 18 -26.66 -1.22 -4.13
N ARG A 19 -26.28 -2.46 -3.78
CA ARG A 19 -27.14 -3.35 -2.98
C ARG A 19 -27.42 -2.80 -1.59
N TYR A 20 -26.39 -2.25 -0.92
CA TYR A 20 -26.55 -1.57 0.36
C TYR A 20 -27.57 -0.43 0.25
N GLN A 21 -27.40 0.49 -0.72
CA GLN A 21 -28.32 1.60 -0.92
C GLN A 21 -29.76 1.13 -1.16
N ALA A 22 -29.94 0.09 -1.96
CA ALA A 22 -31.26 -0.49 -2.23
C ALA A 22 -31.89 -1.07 -0.95
N ALA A 23 -31.11 -1.75 -0.10
CA ALA A 23 -31.58 -2.28 1.17
C ALA A 23 -32.03 -1.18 2.14
N VAL A 24 -31.21 -0.11 2.28
CA VAL A 24 -31.59 1.05 3.11
C VAL A 24 -32.86 1.73 2.59
N ALA A 25 -33.00 1.91 1.28
CA ALA A 25 -34.20 2.50 0.67
C ALA A 25 -35.45 1.66 0.91
N GLN A 26 -35.31 0.35 1.13
CA GLN A 26 -36.38 -0.57 1.50
C GLN A 26 -36.66 -0.63 3.01
N GLY A 27 -35.94 0.17 3.82
CA GLY A 27 -36.10 0.22 5.27
C GLY A 27 -35.39 -0.88 6.04
N HIS A 28 -34.46 -1.61 5.42
CA HIS A 28 -33.65 -2.60 6.12
C HIS A 28 -32.54 -1.91 6.95
N ASP A 29 -32.30 -2.45 8.13
CA ASP A 29 -31.14 -2.11 8.94
C ASP A 29 -29.89 -2.78 8.33
N ALA A 30 -29.17 -2.03 7.50
CA ALA A 30 -28.03 -2.55 6.75
C ALA A 30 -26.76 -1.77 7.09
N VAL A 31 -25.64 -2.49 7.24
CA VAL A 31 -24.32 -1.91 7.50
C VAL A 31 -23.50 -1.84 6.21
N ASN A 32 -22.92 -0.67 5.94
CA ASN A 32 -22.04 -0.48 4.78
C ASN A 32 -20.60 -0.85 5.14
N GLY A 33 -20.13 -1.98 4.64
CA GLY A 33 -18.73 -2.43 4.76
C GLY A 33 -17.97 -2.41 3.43
N THR A 34 -18.43 -1.66 2.41
CA THR A 34 -17.91 -1.76 1.04
C THR A 34 -16.79 -0.78 0.73
N ILE A 35 -16.89 0.45 1.21
CA ILE A 35 -15.90 1.52 0.93
C ILE A 35 -15.21 1.89 2.23
N GLY A 36 -13.87 1.79 2.22
CA GLY A 36 -13.03 2.17 3.36
C GLY A 36 -12.91 3.69 3.47
N ALA A 37 -13.93 4.34 4.06
CA ALA A 37 -13.93 5.76 4.37
C ALA A 37 -14.09 5.97 5.88
N LEU A 38 -13.39 6.96 6.44
CA LEU A 38 -13.61 7.38 7.81
C LEU A 38 -14.90 8.21 7.89
N LEU A 39 -15.82 7.78 8.73
CA LEU A 39 -17.10 8.44 8.92
C LEU A 39 -17.21 9.00 10.34
N GLU A 40 -17.92 10.10 10.47
CA GLU A 40 -18.40 10.63 11.74
C GLU A 40 -19.53 9.73 12.31
N ASN A 41 -19.90 9.96 13.56
CA ASN A 41 -20.94 9.17 14.24
C ASN A 41 -22.33 9.30 13.58
N ASP A 42 -22.57 10.36 12.84
CA ASP A 42 -23.80 10.60 12.08
C ASP A 42 -23.79 10.00 10.66
N GLY A 43 -22.69 9.30 10.29
CA GLY A 43 -22.53 8.69 8.98
C GLY A 43 -22.03 9.63 7.89
N THR A 44 -21.74 10.89 8.20
CA THR A 44 -21.11 11.82 7.25
C THR A 44 -19.62 11.54 7.09
N LEU A 45 -19.04 11.96 5.96
CA LEU A 45 -17.60 11.78 5.73
C LEU A 45 -16.78 12.64 6.70
N ALA A 46 -15.87 12.02 7.43
CA ALA A 46 -14.94 12.74 8.30
C ALA A 46 -13.95 13.56 7.46
N ILE A 47 -13.93 14.86 7.68
CA ILE A 47 -13.07 15.80 6.96
C ILE A 47 -12.11 16.46 7.95
N ASN A 48 -10.81 16.42 7.65
CA ASN A 48 -9.83 17.17 8.40
C ASN A 48 -10.04 18.67 8.16
N GLN A 49 -10.64 19.36 9.13
CA GLN A 49 -11.02 20.76 9.02
C GLN A 49 -9.84 21.70 8.80
N THR A 50 -8.66 21.37 9.36
CA THR A 50 -7.43 22.16 9.16
C THR A 50 -6.97 22.10 7.71
N VAL A 51 -6.97 20.90 7.12
CA VAL A 51 -6.58 20.69 5.72
C VAL A 51 -7.60 21.34 4.78
N ASP A 52 -8.90 21.16 5.04
CA ASP A 52 -9.96 21.77 4.22
C ASP A 52 -9.86 23.30 4.23
N ALA A 53 -9.67 23.90 5.41
CA ALA A 53 -9.51 25.34 5.54
C ALA A 53 -8.24 25.85 4.81
N PHE A 54 -7.14 25.12 4.90
CA PHE A 54 -5.91 25.46 4.18
C PHE A 54 -6.13 25.45 2.67
N VAL A 55 -6.70 24.37 2.13
CA VAL A 55 -6.97 24.23 0.68
C VAL A 55 -7.90 25.34 0.19
N ARG A 56 -9.00 25.64 0.92
CA ARG A 56 -9.96 26.70 0.53
C ARG A 56 -9.37 28.09 0.56
N ASN A 57 -8.41 28.35 1.44
CA ASN A 57 -7.79 29.67 1.58
C ASN A 57 -6.49 29.81 0.79
N SER A 58 -6.00 28.75 0.15
CA SER A 58 -4.80 28.82 -0.68
C SER A 58 -5.03 29.71 -1.90
N PRO A 59 -4.09 30.59 -2.23
CA PRO A 59 -4.17 31.42 -3.44
C PRO A 59 -4.32 30.55 -4.69
N PRO A 60 -5.23 30.90 -5.63
CA PRO A 60 -5.40 30.13 -6.86
C PRO A 60 -4.12 29.90 -7.66
N VAL A 61 -3.19 30.86 -7.62
CA VAL A 61 -1.90 30.74 -8.30
C VAL A 61 -1.03 29.63 -7.72
N GLU A 62 -1.08 29.38 -6.42
CA GLU A 62 -0.32 28.29 -5.79
C GLU A 62 -0.91 26.93 -6.14
N ILE A 63 -2.24 26.83 -6.19
CA ILE A 63 -2.93 25.59 -6.58
C ILE A 63 -2.69 25.27 -8.07
N ALA A 64 -2.67 26.28 -8.93
CA ALA A 64 -2.49 26.12 -10.37
C ALA A 64 -1.03 26.09 -10.82
N ALA A 65 -0.08 26.34 -9.94
CA ALA A 65 1.34 26.40 -10.27
C ALA A 65 1.86 25.04 -10.74
N TYR A 66 2.82 25.09 -11.68
CA TYR A 66 3.48 23.88 -12.16
C TYR A 66 4.45 23.36 -11.09
N ALA A 67 4.19 22.17 -10.58
CA ALA A 67 5.04 21.56 -9.56
C ALA A 67 6.33 20.97 -10.16
N PRO A 68 7.47 20.99 -9.43
CA PRO A 68 8.67 20.27 -9.83
C PRO A 68 8.40 18.77 -9.99
N LEU A 69 9.09 18.11 -10.93
CA LEU A 69 8.88 16.68 -11.24
C LEU A 69 8.98 15.77 -10.00
N LYS A 70 9.91 16.05 -9.10
CA LYS A 70 10.07 15.28 -7.86
C LYS A 70 9.08 15.67 -6.77
N GLY A 71 8.45 16.81 -6.87
CA GLY A 71 7.66 17.46 -5.82
C GLY A 71 8.36 18.68 -5.24
N LEU A 72 7.64 19.45 -4.43
CA LEU A 72 8.18 20.61 -3.73
C LEU A 72 9.19 20.17 -2.66
N PRO A 73 10.39 20.78 -2.58
CA PRO A 73 11.42 20.35 -1.62
C PRO A 73 10.94 20.29 -0.16
N GLU A 74 10.17 21.30 0.27
CA GLU A 74 9.59 21.32 1.63
C GLU A 74 8.61 20.16 1.86
N PHE A 75 7.77 19.84 0.88
CA PHE A 75 6.86 18.68 0.96
C PHE A 75 7.64 17.38 1.11
N LEU A 76 8.71 17.20 0.33
CA LEU A 76 9.53 15.98 0.38
C LEU A 76 10.24 15.83 1.72
N ASP A 77 10.79 16.91 2.27
CA ASP A 77 11.46 16.90 3.58
C ASP A 77 10.47 16.61 4.72
N LEU A 78 9.30 17.24 4.69
CA LEU A 78 8.24 16.98 5.66
C LEU A 78 7.70 15.56 5.56
N ALA A 79 7.58 15.00 4.35
CA ALA A 79 7.16 13.61 4.15
C ALA A 79 8.16 12.63 4.77
N VAL A 80 9.47 12.85 4.60
CA VAL A 80 10.52 12.05 5.25
C VAL A 80 10.44 12.20 6.78
N THR A 81 10.30 13.42 7.27
CA THR A 81 10.16 13.69 8.71
C THR A 81 8.94 12.98 9.30
N LEU A 82 7.81 13.02 8.61
CA LEU A 82 6.60 12.33 9.05
C LEU A 82 6.77 10.80 9.06
N ALA A 83 7.44 10.25 8.06
CA ALA A 83 7.64 8.81 7.92
C ALA A 83 8.63 8.24 8.95
N LEU A 84 9.71 8.94 9.23
CA LEU A 84 10.79 8.47 10.09
C LEU A 84 10.69 8.96 11.54
N GLY A 85 9.97 10.07 11.77
CA GLY A 85 9.82 10.66 13.10
C GLY A 85 11.17 10.91 13.78
N ASP A 86 11.25 10.57 15.05
CA ASP A 86 12.45 10.76 15.89
C ASP A 86 13.64 9.90 15.42
N ALA A 87 13.40 8.80 14.71
CA ALA A 87 14.44 7.93 14.17
C ALA A 87 15.24 8.56 13.02
N ARG A 88 14.78 9.64 12.41
CA ARG A 88 15.45 10.28 11.27
C ARG A 88 16.92 10.59 11.55
N GLY A 89 17.18 11.30 12.65
CA GLY A 89 18.55 11.69 13.01
C GLY A 89 19.46 10.51 13.35
N GLU A 90 18.93 9.49 14.01
CA GLU A 90 19.67 8.28 14.33
C GLU A 90 20.05 7.50 13.06
N LEU A 91 19.14 7.36 12.11
CA LEU A 91 19.36 6.70 10.83
C LEU A 91 20.41 7.43 9.99
N GLU A 92 20.33 8.77 9.91
CA GLU A 92 21.32 9.59 9.22
C GLU A 92 22.73 9.44 9.84
N ASN A 93 22.83 9.39 11.16
CA ASN A 93 24.11 9.23 11.87
C ASN A 93 24.79 7.88 11.62
N ILE A 94 24.03 6.82 11.36
CA ILE A 94 24.59 5.51 10.99
C ILE A 94 24.74 5.30 9.48
N GLY A 95 24.57 6.38 8.68
CA GLY A 95 24.79 6.37 7.25
C GLY A 95 23.62 5.83 6.40
N VAL A 96 22.42 5.74 6.95
CA VAL A 96 21.24 5.37 6.18
C VAL A 96 20.79 6.55 5.31
N HIS A 97 20.80 6.35 4.00
CA HIS A 97 20.32 7.32 3.05
C HIS A 97 18.82 7.16 2.80
N HIS A 98 18.10 8.26 2.78
CA HIS A 98 16.67 8.28 2.46
C HIS A 98 16.37 9.40 1.47
N THR A 99 15.33 9.21 0.68
CA THR A 99 14.84 10.22 -0.26
C THR A 99 13.34 10.07 -0.43
N ALA A 100 12.69 11.12 -0.92
CA ALA A 100 11.28 11.10 -1.23
C ALA A 100 11.03 11.63 -2.65
N THR A 101 9.94 11.20 -3.24
CA THR A 101 9.40 11.76 -4.48
C THR A 101 7.88 11.85 -4.36
N ALA A 102 7.30 12.90 -4.92
CA ALA A 102 5.86 13.03 -4.97
C ALA A 102 5.24 12.04 -5.96
N SER A 103 4.03 11.61 -5.66
CA SER A 103 3.25 10.72 -6.53
C SER A 103 1.78 11.13 -6.52
N PRO A 104 0.99 10.76 -7.53
CA PRO A 104 -0.45 10.98 -7.54
C PRO A 104 -1.16 10.04 -6.55
N GLY A 105 -1.01 10.33 -5.25
CA GLY A 105 -1.56 9.55 -4.15
C GLY A 105 -0.86 8.20 -3.94
N GLY A 106 -1.40 7.39 -3.01
CA GLY A 106 -0.85 6.06 -2.67
C GLY A 106 -0.85 5.10 -3.85
N SER A 107 -1.88 5.11 -4.69
CA SER A 107 -1.93 4.27 -5.90
C SER A 107 -0.80 4.61 -6.88
N GLY A 108 -0.52 5.89 -7.06
CA GLY A 108 0.61 6.32 -7.88
C GLY A 108 1.96 5.90 -7.28
N ALA A 109 2.11 5.98 -5.96
CA ALA A 109 3.32 5.52 -5.27
C ALA A 109 3.57 4.02 -5.49
N LEU A 110 2.54 3.19 -5.33
CA LEU A 110 2.62 1.74 -5.56
C LEU A 110 2.97 1.41 -7.01
N TYR A 111 2.32 2.07 -7.97
CA TYR A 111 2.62 1.87 -9.38
C TYR A 111 4.06 2.27 -9.72
N LEU A 112 4.53 3.43 -9.23
CA LEU A 112 5.90 3.88 -9.43
C LEU A 112 6.91 2.94 -8.78
N ALA A 113 6.63 2.41 -7.58
CA ALA A 113 7.48 1.41 -6.93
C ALA A 113 7.58 0.14 -7.79
N ALA A 114 6.45 -0.39 -8.26
CA ALA A 114 6.41 -1.54 -9.14
C ALA A 114 7.23 -1.32 -10.43
N ALA A 115 7.03 -0.18 -11.09
CA ALA A 115 7.66 0.14 -12.36
C ALA A 115 9.17 0.38 -12.27
N ASN A 116 9.70 0.79 -11.09
CA ASN A 116 11.10 1.18 -10.94
C ASN A 116 11.95 0.15 -10.19
N PHE A 117 11.36 -0.67 -9.31
CA PHE A 117 12.13 -1.56 -8.45
C PHE A 117 11.99 -3.04 -8.80
N ALA A 118 11.10 -3.41 -9.72
CA ALA A 118 10.96 -4.77 -10.22
C ALA A 118 11.25 -4.85 -11.71
N ASP A 119 11.82 -5.96 -12.15
CA ASP A 119 12.06 -6.22 -13.56
C ASP A 119 10.79 -6.80 -14.20
N ARG A 120 10.47 -6.41 -15.44
CA ARG A 120 9.31 -6.92 -16.18
C ARG A 120 9.36 -8.45 -16.29
N GLY A 121 8.22 -9.09 -16.16
CA GLY A 121 8.09 -10.54 -16.16
C GLY A 121 8.43 -11.20 -14.80
N SER A 122 8.93 -10.43 -13.83
CA SER A 122 9.17 -10.93 -12.47
C SER A 122 7.89 -10.96 -11.63
N LYS A 123 7.96 -11.57 -10.45
CA LYS A 123 6.86 -11.62 -9.49
C LYS A 123 7.20 -10.82 -8.23
N VAL A 124 6.15 -10.24 -7.63
CA VAL A 124 6.20 -9.55 -6.34
C VAL A 124 5.62 -10.46 -5.27
N LEU A 125 6.29 -10.57 -4.13
CA LEU A 125 5.83 -11.39 -3.00
C LEU A 125 4.82 -10.60 -2.17
N LEU A 126 3.61 -11.14 -2.03
CA LEU A 126 2.51 -10.54 -1.28
C LEU A 126 1.93 -11.55 -0.27
N ARG A 127 1.21 -11.03 0.73
CA ARG A 127 0.30 -11.87 1.54
C ARG A 127 -0.85 -12.38 0.68
N ASP A 128 -1.34 -13.60 0.96
CA ASP A 128 -2.47 -14.23 0.25
C ASP A 128 -3.75 -13.39 0.32
N ARG A 129 -3.93 -12.65 1.40
CA ARG A 129 -5.00 -11.65 1.56
C ARG A 129 -4.41 -10.27 1.45
N HIS A 130 -4.51 -9.68 0.28
CA HIS A 130 -3.99 -8.34 -0.01
C HIS A 130 -5.08 -7.45 -0.60
N TRP A 131 -4.81 -6.16 -0.67
CA TRP A 131 -5.72 -5.20 -1.27
C TRP A 131 -5.87 -5.48 -2.78
N GLY A 132 -7.10 -5.79 -3.23
CA GLY A 132 -7.37 -6.24 -4.60
C GLY A 132 -6.78 -5.38 -5.72
N PRO A 133 -6.74 -4.04 -5.64
CA PRO A 133 -6.10 -3.21 -6.65
C PRO A 133 -4.61 -3.47 -6.90
N TYR A 134 -3.88 -4.15 -5.98
CA TYR A 134 -2.49 -4.55 -6.24
C TYR A 134 -2.35 -5.36 -7.52
N ASP A 135 -3.30 -6.26 -7.80
CA ASP A 135 -3.31 -7.09 -9.01
C ASP A 135 -3.25 -6.23 -10.27
N GLY A 136 -4.04 -5.15 -10.30
CA GLY A 136 -4.08 -4.23 -11.44
C GLY A 136 -2.81 -3.39 -11.60
N PHE A 137 -2.20 -2.96 -10.50
CA PHE A 137 -0.96 -2.20 -10.55
C PHE A 137 0.20 -3.05 -11.05
N LEU A 138 0.33 -4.28 -10.52
CA LEU A 138 1.38 -5.20 -10.90
C LEU A 138 1.22 -5.69 -12.34
N ALA A 139 0.02 -6.08 -12.73
CA ALA A 139 -0.28 -6.44 -14.12
C ALA A 139 -0.01 -5.30 -15.11
N GLY A 140 -0.28 -4.04 -14.71
CA GLY A 140 0.01 -2.86 -15.52
C GLY A 140 1.51 -2.62 -15.75
N CYS A 141 2.36 -3.17 -14.87
CA CYS A 141 3.81 -3.14 -14.96
C CYS A 141 4.41 -4.43 -15.56
N ASP A 142 3.58 -5.36 -16.05
CA ASP A 142 4.00 -6.68 -16.52
C ASP A 142 4.67 -7.51 -15.41
N LEU A 143 4.09 -7.47 -14.20
CA LEU A 143 4.55 -8.21 -13.03
C LEU A 143 3.51 -9.24 -12.60
N GLY A 144 3.98 -10.41 -12.20
CA GLY A 144 3.19 -11.45 -11.55
C GLY A 144 3.15 -11.29 -10.02
N ILE A 145 2.37 -12.14 -9.37
CA ILE A 145 2.25 -12.23 -7.92
C ILE A 145 2.66 -13.63 -7.47
N GLU A 146 3.42 -13.69 -6.40
CA GLU A 146 3.64 -14.87 -5.58
C GLU A 146 3.07 -14.57 -4.20
N THR A 147 2.40 -15.54 -3.55
CA THR A 147 1.76 -15.28 -2.27
C THR A 147 2.26 -16.19 -1.17
N TYR A 148 2.24 -15.67 0.06
CA TYR A 148 2.43 -16.44 1.29
C TYR A 148 1.23 -16.22 2.23
N PRO A 149 0.92 -17.20 3.12
CA PRO A 149 -0.18 -17.06 4.07
C PRO A 149 -0.03 -15.83 4.97
N LEU A 150 -1.15 -15.13 5.20
CA LEU A 150 -1.17 -13.98 6.12
C LEU A 150 -0.84 -14.40 7.55
N LEU A 151 -1.38 -15.55 7.96
CA LEU A 151 -1.21 -16.10 9.30
C LEU A 151 -0.77 -17.57 9.20
N GLY A 152 0.00 -18.01 10.17
CA GLY A 152 0.38 -19.41 10.30
C GLY A 152 -0.81 -20.34 10.57
N SER A 153 -0.54 -21.63 10.61
CA SER A 153 -1.56 -22.70 10.74
C SER A 153 -2.45 -22.54 11.97
N GLU A 154 -1.97 -21.92 13.04
CA GLU A 154 -2.73 -21.65 14.26
C GLU A 154 -3.47 -20.31 14.25
N ASN A 155 -3.45 -19.56 13.14
CA ASN A 155 -4.10 -18.26 12.95
C ASN A 155 -3.72 -17.16 13.98
N SER A 156 -2.62 -17.33 14.69
CA SER A 156 -2.23 -16.45 15.81
C SER A 156 -0.95 -15.66 15.57
N THR A 157 -0.08 -16.12 14.67
CA THR A 157 1.22 -15.52 14.39
C THR A 157 1.53 -15.51 12.90
N VAL A 158 2.47 -14.66 12.52
CA VAL A 158 2.98 -14.61 11.14
C VAL A 158 3.76 -15.90 10.83
N ASP A 159 3.54 -16.46 9.67
CA ASP A 159 4.27 -17.62 9.17
C ASP A 159 5.60 -17.18 8.53
N ILE A 160 6.66 -17.11 9.33
CA ILE A 160 8.00 -16.71 8.88
C ILE A 160 8.58 -17.72 7.90
N GLU A 161 8.31 -19.02 8.09
CA GLU A 161 8.82 -20.06 7.19
C GLU A 161 8.23 -19.92 5.78
N SER A 162 6.95 -19.61 5.69
CA SER A 162 6.30 -19.33 4.40
C SER A 162 6.85 -18.07 3.73
N ILE A 163 7.18 -17.02 4.49
CA ILE A 163 7.84 -15.82 3.95
C ILE A 163 9.20 -16.19 3.38
N LEU A 164 10.05 -16.85 4.16
CA LEU A 164 11.40 -17.26 3.73
C LEU A 164 11.33 -18.17 2.50
N SER A 165 10.44 -19.15 2.51
CA SER A 165 10.22 -20.05 1.36
C SER A 165 9.81 -19.29 0.09
N GLY A 166 8.91 -18.31 0.22
CA GLY A 166 8.50 -17.44 -0.89
C GLY A 166 9.66 -16.60 -1.43
N LEU A 167 10.44 -15.98 -0.55
CA LEU A 167 11.63 -15.21 -0.92
C LEU A 167 12.67 -16.07 -1.64
N GLU A 168 13.03 -17.24 -1.08
CA GLU A 168 13.97 -18.18 -1.68
C GLU A 168 13.51 -18.68 -3.06
N ASN A 169 12.22 -18.99 -3.19
CA ASN A 169 11.67 -19.46 -4.46
C ASN A 169 11.79 -18.38 -5.53
N LEU A 170 11.53 -17.13 -5.18
CA LEU A 170 11.67 -16.01 -6.12
C LEU A 170 13.14 -15.70 -6.42
N ALA A 171 14.03 -15.73 -5.42
CA ALA A 171 15.45 -15.48 -5.61
C ALA A 171 16.13 -16.49 -6.56
N LYS A 172 15.60 -17.72 -6.67
CA LYS A 172 16.08 -18.73 -7.64
C LYS A 172 15.62 -18.45 -9.09
N GLN A 173 14.59 -17.61 -9.28
CA GLN A 173 13.94 -17.41 -10.57
C GLN A 173 14.18 -16.02 -11.15
N GLN A 174 14.55 -15.04 -10.31
CA GLN A 174 14.68 -13.65 -10.71
C GLN A 174 15.82 -12.96 -9.95
N SER A 175 16.45 -11.98 -10.58
CA SER A 175 17.62 -11.28 -10.05
C SER A 175 17.29 -10.33 -8.90
N LYS A 176 16.05 -9.87 -8.80
CA LYS A 176 15.57 -8.97 -7.75
C LYS A 176 14.26 -9.50 -7.19
N VAL A 177 14.14 -9.49 -5.87
CA VAL A 177 12.90 -9.86 -5.19
C VAL A 177 12.32 -8.63 -4.53
N MET A 178 11.10 -8.27 -4.91
CA MET A 178 10.32 -7.21 -4.29
C MET A 178 9.18 -7.82 -3.47
N SER A 179 8.95 -7.29 -2.28
CA SER A 179 7.79 -7.62 -1.46
C SER A 179 7.09 -6.36 -0.98
N TRP A 180 5.77 -6.39 -0.90
CA TRP A 180 4.97 -5.33 -0.31
C TRP A 180 4.40 -5.76 1.03
N LEU A 181 4.79 -5.05 2.09
CA LEU A 181 4.25 -5.20 3.43
C LEU A 181 3.25 -4.08 3.69
N ASN A 182 2.00 -4.46 3.98
CA ASN A 182 0.97 -3.53 4.43
C ASN A 182 0.82 -3.71 5.94
N ASP A 183 1.38 -2.78 6.72
CA ASP A 183 1.38 -2.79 8.18
C ASP A 183 1.68 -1.36 8.69
N PRO A 184 1.03 -0.87 9.74
CA PRO A 184 -0.07 -1.44 10.53
C PRO A 184 -1.43 -1.38 9.81
N ALA A 185 -2.46 -1.93 10.46
CA ALA A 185 -3.84 -1.90 9.98
C ALA A 185 -3.99 -2.43 8.54
N HIS A 186 -3.47 -3.64 8.32
CA HIS A 186 -3.44 -4.31 7.02
C HIS A 186 -4.79 -4.27 6.29
N ASN A 187 -4.80 -3.79 5.07
CA ASN A 187 -5.98 -3.81 4.21
C ASN A 187 -6.02 -5.14 3.40
N PRO A 188 -7.09 -5.98 3.50
CA PRO A 188 -8.40 -5.65 4.06
C PRO A 188 -8.69 -6.13 5.49
N THR A 189 -7.75 -6.75 6.18
CA THR A 189 -8.03 -7.49 7.43
C THR A 189 -8.06 -6.63 8.68
N GLY A 190 -7.49 -5.44 8.67
CA GLY A 190 -7.32 -4.59 9.84
C GLY A 190 -6.25 -5.07 10.83
N LEU A 191 -5.59 -6.20 10.56
CA LEU A 191 -4.55 -6.76 11.42
C LEU A 191 -3.30 -5.88 11.42
N SER A 192 -2.66 -5.81 12.59
CA SER A 192 -1.35 -5.18 12.74
C SER A 192 -0.39 -6.18 13.36
N LEU A 193 0.84 -6.20 12.88
CA LEU A 193 1.90 -6.99 13.48
C LEU A 193 2.22 -6.45 14.87
N ASN A 194 2.36 -7.32 15.85
CA ASN A 194 2.95 -6.95 17.12
C ASN A 194 4.46 -6.67 16.94
N ALA A 195 5.12 -6.14 17.97
CA ALA A 195 6.53 -5.76 17.87
C ALA A 195 7.46 -6.95 17.63
N GLN A 196 7.14 -8.12 18.15
CA GLN A 196 7.92 -9.34 17.97
C GLN A 196 7.80 -9.85 16.54
N ASP A 197 6.58 -10.00 16.02
CA ASP A 197 6.31 -10.47 14.66
C ASP A 197 6.91 -9.51 13.62
N ARG A 198 6.78 -8.19 13.85
CA ARG A 198 7.39 -7.19 12.95
C ARG A 198 8.90 -7.33 12.88
N ARG A 199 9.57 -7.52 14.02
CA ARG A 199 11.02 -7.77 14.05
C ARG A 199 11.38 -9.06 13.33
N ALA A 200 10.65 -10.14 13.55
CA ALA A 200 10.89 -11.42 12.90
C ALA A 200 10.75 -11.33 11.38
N VAL A 201 9.71 -10.64 10.88
CA VAL A 201 9.51 -10.40 9.45
C VAL A 201 10.68 -9.59 8.87
N LEU A 202 11.06 -8.47 9.50
CA LEU A 202 12.17 -7.63 9.01
C LEU A 202 13.51 -8.38 9.06
N GLN A 203 13.73 -9.21 10.09
CA GLN A 203 14.92 -10.04 10.18
C GLN A 203 14.97 -11.07 9.05
N ALA A 204 13.85 -11.73 8.75
CA ALA A 204 13.76 -12.68 7.63
C ALA A 204 14.14 -12.03 6.28
N PHE A 205 13.64 -10.81 6.02
CA PHE A 205 14.03 -10.07 4.81
C PHE A 205 15.52 -9.69 4.80
N SER A 206 16.06 -9.25 5.95
CA SER A 206 17.47 -8.89 6.08
C SER A 206 18.38 -10.10 5.85
N ASP A 207 18.09 -11.24 6.48
CA ASP A 207 18.87 -12.47 6.35
C ASP A 207 18.89 -12.97 4.90
N MET A 208 17.74 -12.91 4.23
CA MET A 208 17.64 -13.25 2.80
C MET A 208 18.43 -12.30 1.91
N ALA A 209 18.38 -11.01 2.16
CA ALA A 209 19.18 -10.05 1.39
C ALA A 209 20.68 -10.32 1.54
N MET A 210 21.16 -10.54 2.76
CA MET A 210 22.59 -10.86 3.02
C MET A 210 23.03 -12.21 2.44
N ALA A 211 22.14 -13.19 2.33
CA ALA A 211 22.47 -14.49 1.76
C ALA A 211 22.59 -14.50 0.22
N HIS A 212 22.10 -13.45 -0.43
CA HIS A 212 22.04 -13.35 -1.89
C HIS A 212 22.78 -12.12 -2.46
N GLU A 213 23.62 -11.47 -1.65
CA GLU A 213 24.63 -10.50 -2.12
C GLU A 213 25.78 -11.23 -2.83
#